data_b023333b516f696051cad092ca8fa6ef
#
_entry.id   b023333b516f696051cad092ca8fa6ef
#
_cell.length_a   1.000
_cell.length_b   1.000
_cell.length_c   1.000
_cell.angle_alpha   90.00
_cell.angle_beta   90.00
_cell.angle_gamma   90.00
#
_symmetry.space_group_name_H-M   'P 1'
#
loop_
_entity.id
_entity.type
_entity.pdbx_description
1 polymer ?
#
loop_
_entity_poly.entity_id
_entity_poly.type
_entity_poly.pdbx_seq_one_letter_code
_entity_poly.pdbx_strand_id
1 'polypeptide(L)'
;AASDVYKRQVWDEPTKTDEYEQIKTLSDRIHRYAPEAKVLTTFYCGPTDGEHKDDLFAVFDILNGATSIYCTGVWALQDNENRSEQCKAKLKSGQEWWSYVCMSNIPGLASNSTAIGNRATMWRNYKEQNSGFLYWVVNGFASVYPLRPRPELPEGDGILIYPGESFGTNKICTSVRLERWRDGAEDYDMLVLYEKKLGRSAALSLLN
;
A
#
# COMPACT_ATOMS: atom_id res chain seq x y z
N ALA A 1 -23.48 -4.17 -2.83
CA ALA A 1 -22.59 -5.06 -3.55
C ALA A 1 -21.42 -4.21 -4.00
N ALA A 2 -20.23 -4.42 -3.43
CA ALA A 2 -19.01 -3.86 -3.95
C ALA A 2 -18.82 -4.47 -5.34
N SER A 3 -18.84 -3.65 -6.38
CA SER A 3 -18.44 -4.11 -7.69
C SER A 3 -16.98 -4.56 -7.58
N ASP A 4 -16.70 -5.81 -7.87
CA ASP A 4 -15.34 -6.34 -8.01
C ASP A 4 -14.72 -5.70 -9.25
N VAL A 5 -14.28 -4.44 -9.11
CA VAL A 5 -13.50 -3.77 -10.14
C VAL A 5 -12.14 -4.44 -10.15
N TYR A 6 -11.80 -5.07 -11.29
CA TYR A 6 -10.49 -5.67 -11.47
C TYR A 6 -9.41 -4.61 -11.32
N LYS A 7 -8.54 -4.80 -10.33
CA LYS A 7 -7.34 -3.98 -10.12
C LYS A 7 -6.15 -4.72 -10.70
N ARG A 8 -5.32 -4.04 -11.48
CA ARG A 8 -4.15 -4.61 -12.11
C ARG A 8 -2.92 -3.77 -11.82
N GLN A 9 -1.93 -4.38 -11.21
CA GLN A 9 -0.60 -3.82 -11.14
C GLN A 9 0.15 -4.26 -12.40
N VAL A 10 0.63 -3.31 -13.19
CA VAL A 10 1.30 -3.56 -14.47
C VAL A 10 2.81 -3.44 -14.37
N TRP A 11 3.30 -2.77 -13.35
CA TRP A 11 4.71 -2.57 -13.05
C TRP A 11 4.91 -2.41 -11.55
N ASP A 12 6.06 -2.84 -11.04
CA ASP A 12 6.42 -2.71 -9.65
C ASP A 12 7.57 -1.72 -9.49
N GLU A 13 7.31 -0.63 -8.76
CA GLU A 13 8.29 0.39 -8.39
C GLU A 13 9.12 0.94 -9.57
N PRO A 14 8.50 1.58 -10.58
CA PRO A 14 9.23 2.17 -11.69
C PRO A 14 10.16 3.28 -11.21
N THR A 15 11.35 3.31 -11.76
CA THR A 15 12.39 4.30 -11.42
C THR A 15 12.96 5.04 -12.62
N LYS A 16 12.66 4.60 -13.85
CA LYS A 16 13.19 5.20 -15.08
C LYS A 16 12.10 5.68 -16.01
N THR A 17 12.40 6.69 -16.78
CA THR A 17 11.46 7.30 -17.72
C THR A 17 10.87 6.27 -18.70
N ASP A 18 11.68 5.35 -19.20
CA ASP A 18 11.23 4.30 -20.13
C ASP A 18 10.26 3.31 -19.47
N GLU A 19 10.40 3.04 -18.18
CA GLU A 19 9.48 2.19 -17.43
C GLU A 19 8.09 2.85 -17.31
N TYR A 20 8.03 4.15 -17.11
CA TYR A 20 6.77 4.91 -17.11
C TYR A 20 6.08 4.87 -18.49
N GLU A 21 6.82 4.95 -19.59
CA GLU A 21 6.26 4.81 -20.93
C GLU A 21 5.72 3.39 -21.20
N GLN A 22 6.37 2.37 -20.66
CA GLN A 22 5.87 1.00 -20.70
C GLN A 22 4.58 0.85 -19.90
N ILE A 23 4.46 1.46 -18.72
CA ILE A 23 3.22 1.46 -17.93
C ILE A 23 2.07 2.07 -18.74
N LYS A 24 2.28 3.21 -19.40
CA LYS A 24 1.27 3.83 -20.26
C LYS A 24 0.82 2.87 -21.37
N THR A 25 1.78 2.25 -22.06
CA THR A 25 1.50 1.28 -23.15
C THR A 25 0.69 0.08 -22.65
N LEU A 26 1.02 -0.45 -21.48
CA LEU A 26 0.32 -1.60 -20.89
C LEU A 26 -1.08 -1.20 -20.42
N SER A 27 -1.20 -0.03 -19.80
CA SER A 27 -2.48 0.53 -19.37
C SER A 27 -3.44 0.75 -20.55
N ASP A 28 -2.97 1.31 -21.65
CA ASP A 28 -3.76 1.50 -22.87
C ASP A 28 -4.29 0.18 -23.42
N ARG A 29 -3.46 -0.88 -23.37
CA ARG A 29 -3.91 -2.23 -23.75
C ARG A 29 -4.99 -2.76 -22.82
N ILE A 30 -4.85 -2.58 -21.50
CA ILE A 30 -5.87 -2.99 -20.54
C ILE A 30 -7.16 -2.26 -20.81
N HIS A 31 -7.14 -0.93 -20.91
CA HIS A 31 -8.32 -0.11 -21.10
C HIS A 31 -9.01 -0.34 -22.45
N ARG A 32 -8.28 -0.81 -23.46
CA ARG A 32 -8.89 -1.20 -24.75
C ARG A 32 -9.84 -2.38 -24.61
N TYR A 33 -9.55 -3.35 -23.72
CA TYR A 33 -10.34 -4.57 -23.54
C TYR A 33 -11.19 -4.57 -22.26
N ALA A 34 -10.83 -3.76 -21.29
CA ALA A 34 -11.52 -3.60 -20.02
C ALA A 34 -11.45 -2.12 -19.57
N PRO A 35 -12.29 -1.24 -20.17
CA PRO A 35 -12.24 0.20 -19.92
C PRO A 35 -12.47 0.59 -18.46
N GLU A 36 -13.18 -0.24 -17.70
CA GLU A 36 -13.47 -0.05 -16.28
C GLU A 36 -12.37 -0.55 -15.35
N ALA A 37 -11.34 -1.25 -15.87
CA ALA A 37 -10.28 -1.80 -15.04
C ALA A 37 -9.43 -0.69 -14.40
N LYS A 38 -9.20 -0.78 -13.11
CA LYS A 38 -8.30 0.15 -12.41
C LYS A 38 -6.86 -0.35 -12.48
N VAL A 39 -5.99 0.49 -13.00
CA VAL A 39 -4.53 0.24 -13.03
C VAL A 39 -3.91 0.83 -11.78
N LEU A 40 -3.15 0.00 -11.04
CA LEU A 40 -2.40 0.38 -9.86
C LEU A 40 -0.92 0.45 -10.19
N THR A 41 -0.25 1.50 -9.72
CA THR A 41 1.21 1.64 -9.79
C THR A 41 1.77 1.91 -8.40
N THR A 42 2.70 1.06 -7.96
CA THR A 42 3.48 1.27 -6.73
C THR A 42 4.69 2.13 -7.04
N PHE A 43 5.06 3.05 -6.14
CA PHE A 43 6.28 3.85 -6.26
C PHE A 43 6.69 4.45 -4.92
N TYR A 44 7.99 4.74 -4.76
CA TYR A 44 8.54 5.34 -3.55
C TYR A 44 9.50 6.51 -3.82
N CYS A 45 9.79 6.76 -5.08
CA CYS A 45 10.60 7.89 -5.54
C CYS A 45 10.06 8.40 -6.88
N GLY A 46 10.56 9.54 -7.32
CA GLY A 46 10.40 10.00 -8.68
C GLY A 46 11.33 9.27 -9.65
N PRO A 47 11.28 9.62 -10.94
CA PRO A 47 12.22 9.10 -11.93
C PRO A 47 13.67 9.36 -11.51
N THR A 48 14.55 8.41 -11.77
CA THR A 48 16.01 8.57 -11.51
C THR A 48 16.74 9.21 -12.69
N ASP A 49 16.03 9.47 -13.79
CA ASP A 49 16.52 10.08 -15.01
C ASP A 49 15.50 11.07 -15.61
N GLY A 50 15.92 11.77 -16.67
CA GLY A 50 15.06 12.68 -17.41
C GLY A 50 14.76 13.99 -16.72
N GLU A 51 13.76 14.71 -17.24
CA GLU A 51 13.37 16.06 -16.80
C GLU A 51 12.83 16.10 -15.36
N HIS A 52 12.15 15.04 -14.94
CA HIS A 52 11.50 14.92 -13.62
C HIS A 52 12.32 14.12 -12.60
N LYS A 53 13.64 14.10 -12.79
CA LYS A 53 14.54 13.38 -11.90
C LYS A 53 14.32 13.78 -10.44
N ASP A 54 14.20 12.76 -9.58
CA ASP A 54 14.06 12.86 -8.11
C ASP A 54 12.75 13.56 -7.65
N ASP A 55 11.82 13.85 -8.56
CA ASP A 55 10.50 14.41 -8.19
C ASP A 55 9.45 13.32 -8.02
N LEU A 56 9.19 12.94 -6.76
CA LEU A 56 8.14 11.97 -6.39
C LEU A 56 6.77 12.36 -6.95
N PHE A 57 6.43 13.65 -6.92
CA PHE A 57 5.09 14.12 -7.28
C PHE A 57 4.87 14.20 -8.78
N ALA A 58 5.94 14.23 -9.57
CA ALA A 58 5.85 14.17 -11.02
C ALA A 58 5.22 12.86 -11.50
N VAL A 59 5.34 11.76 -10.73
CA VAL A 59 4.75 10.45 -11.08
C VAL A 59 3.25 10.57 -11.31
N PHE A 60 2.54 11.40 -10.55
CA PHE A 60 1.10 11.62 -10.72
C PHE A 60 0.76 12.26 -12.08
N ASP A 61 1.60 13.18 -12.54
CA ASP A 61 1.41 13.86 -13.82
C ASP A 61 1.88 12.98 -14.99
N ILE A 62 3.01 12.30 -14.85
CA ILE A 62 3.57 11.38 -15.85
C ILE A 62 2.57 10.26 -16.18
N LEU A 63 1.96 9.66 -15.16
CA LEU A 63 1.05 8.53 -15.30
C LEU A 63 -0.43 8.94 -15.35
N ASN A 64 -0.71 10.23 -15.50
CA ASN A 64 -2.08 10.71 -15.62
C ASN A 64 -2.79 10.08 -16.84
N GLY A 65 -3.97 9.50 -16.60
CA GLY A 65 -4.72 8.76 -17.61
C GLY A 65 -4.33 7.29 -17.75
N ALA A 66 -3.12 6.90 -17.34
CA ALA A 66 -2.68 5.51 -17.33
C ALA A 66 -2.92 4.82 -15.99
N THR A 67 -2.71 5.52 -14.87
CA THR A 67 -2.87 4.98 -13.52
C THR A 67 -4.12 5.54 -12.86
N SER A 68 -4.93 4.66 -12.27
CA SER A 68 -6.13 5.01 -11.49
C SER A 68 -5.84 4.99 -10.00
N ILE A 69 -4.89 4.15 -9.54
CA ILE A 69 -4.55 3.96 -8.14
C ILE A 69 -3.05 4.19 -7.98
N TYR A 70 -2.70 5.34 -7.41
CA TYR A 70 -1.32 5.70 -7.07
C TYR A 70 -1.00 5.15 -5.69
N CYS A 71 -0.05 4.22 -5.59
CA CYS A 71 0.27 3.53 -4.35
C CYS A 71 1.70 3.86 -3.90
N THR A 72 1.83 4.74 -2.91
CA THR A 72 3.14 5.21 -2.43
C THR A 72 3.67 4.36 -1.28
N GLY A 73 4.98 4.09 -1.28
CA GLY A 73 5.65 3.55 -0.11
C GLY A 73 5.55 4.50 1.08
N VAL A 74 5.19 4.00 2.26
CA VAL A 74 5.05 4.86 3.46
C VAL A 74 6.34 5.61 3.80
N TRP A 75 7.51 5.04 3.51
CA TRP A 75 8.81 5.67 3.75
C TRP A 75 9.10 6.86 2.83
N ALA A 76 8.47 6.91 1.67
CA ALA A 76 8.59 8.05 0.75
C ALA A 76 7.98 9.34 1.31
N LEU A 77 7.09 9.20 2.31
CA LEU A 77 6.35 10.29 2.94
C LEU A 77 6.81 10.57 4.37
N GLN A 78 7.79 9.82 4.89
CA GLN A 78 8.36 10.05 6.20
C GLN A 78 9.00 11.43 6.29
N ASP A 79 8.96 12.04 7.47
CA ASP A 79 9.61 13.31 7.82
C ASP A 79 9.07 14.57 7.13
N ASN A 80 7.94 14.47 6.40
CA ASN A 80 7.32 15.64 5.78
C ASN A 80 5.79 15.56 5.85
N GLU A 81 5.18 16.22 6.83
CA GLU A 81 3.73 16.24 7.02
C GLU A 81 2.95 16.76 5.80
N ASN A 82 3.57 17.62 4.98
CA ASN A 82 2.92 18.17 3.80
C ASN A 82 2.92 17.20 2.59
N ARG A 83 3.69 16.12 2.61
CA ARG A 83 3.75 15.19 1.47
C ARG A 83 2.41 14.48 1.21
N SER A 84 1.70 14.10 2.26
CA SER A 84 0.36 13.53 2.13
C SER A 84 -0.62 14.51 1.48
N GLU A 85 -0.58 15.77 1.87
CA GLU A 85 -1.40 16.82 1.26
C GLU A 85 -1.02 17.06 -0.21
N GLN A 86 0.26 17.01 -0.55
CA GLN A 86 0.74 17.14 -1.92
C GLN A 86 0.28 15.95 -2.78
N CYS A 87 0.33 14.70 -2.28
CA CYS A 87 -0.22 13.54 -2.96
C CYS A 87 -1.71 13.74 -3.27
N LYS A 88 -2.49 14.13 -2.25
CA LYS A 88 -3.93 14.38 -2.42
C LYS A 88 -4.23 15.49 -3.44
N ALA A 89 -3.45 16.56 -3.42
CA ALA A 89 -3.60 17.68 -4.35
C ALA A 89 -3.32 17.31 -5.82
N LYS A 90 -2.52 16.27 -6.06
CA LYS A 90 -2.22 15.74 -7.39
C LYS A 90 -3.32 14.84 -7.97
N LEU A 91 -4.20 14.30 -7.14
CA LEU A 91 -5.27 13.39 -7.58
C LEU A 91 -6.30 14.11 -8.43
N LYS A 92 -6.71 13.47 -9.49
CA LYS A 92 -7.82 13.91 -10.37
C LYS A 92 -9.06 13.08 -10.10
N SER A 93 -10.20 13.54 -10.63
CA SER A 93 -11.48 12.83 -10.46
C SER A 93 -11.36 11.37 -10.88
N GLY A 94 -11.83 10.46 -10.02
CA GLY A 94 -11.79 9.02 -10.24
C GLY A 94 -10.47 8.34 -9.90
N GLN A 95 -9.44 9.10 -9.52
CA GLN A 95 -8.17 8.54 -9.06
C GLN A 95 -8.18 8.30 -7.55
N GLU A 96 -7.41 7.31 -7.11
CA GLU A 96 -7.25 6.92 -5.71
C GLU A 96 -5.78 7.02 -5.30
N TRP A 97 -5.56 7.33 -4.03
CA TRP A 97 -4.25 7.25 -3.42
C TRP A 97 -4.24 6.17 -2.34
N TRP A 98 -3.34 5.22 -2.50
CA TRP A 98 -3.07 4.14 -1.57
C TRP A 98 -1.67 4.25 -1.00
N SER A 99 -1.41 3.54 0.09
CA SER A 99 -0.06 3.33 0.61
C SER A 99 0.29 1.86 0.72
N TYR A 100 1.58 1.55 0.76
CA TYR A 100 2.06 0.20 1.01
C TYR A 100 3.25 0.19 1.96
N VAL A 101 3.47 -0.95 2.59
CA VAL A 101 4.65 -1.21 3.42
C VAL A 101 5.34 -2.50 2.98
N CYS A 102 6.65 -2.53 3.19
CA CYS A 102 7.49 -3.71 3.10
C CYS A 102 8.69 -3.52 4.01
N MET A 103 9.53 -4.54 4.15
CA MET A 103 10.73 -4.48 4.97
C MET A 103 10.42 -4.16 6.45
N SER A 104 11.27 -3.37 7.09
CA SER A 104 11.15 -2.98 8.51
C SER A 104 10.57 -1.59 8.72
N ASN A 105 9.71 -1.12 7.82
CA ASN A 105 9.08 0.19 7.98
C ASN A 105 8.23 0.27 9.24
N ILE A 106 8.11 1.45 9.83
CA ILE A 106 7.30 1.72 11.01
C ILE A 106 6.28 2.82 10.67
N PRO A 107 4.98 2.55 10.88
CA PRO A 107 4.37 1.28 11.28
C PRO A 107 4.51 0.22 10.19
N GLY A 108 4.57 -1.06 10.55
CA GLY A 108 4.87 -2.12 9.60
C GLY A 108 4.39 -3.51 10.01
N LEU A 109 4.64 -4.49 9.15
CA LEU A 109 4.12 -5.86 9.27
C LEU A 109 5.22 -6.95 9.37
N ALA A 110 6.50 -6.57 9.42
CA ALA A 110 7.59 -7.51 9.68
C ALA A 110 7.60 -8.00 11.15
N SER A 111 8.32 -9.07 11.45
CA SER A 111 8.30 -9.70 12.77
C SER A 111 8.92 -8.83 13.88
N ASN A 112 9.78 -7.89 13.52
CA ASN A 112 10.35 -6.89 14.43
C ASN A 112 9.41 -5.72 14.74
N SER A 113 8.25 -5.63 14.08
CA SER A 113 7.24 -4.62 14.38
C SER A 113 6.52 -4.95 15.68
N THR A 114 6.25 -3.93 16.49
CA THR A 114 5.45 -4.10 17.69
C THR A 114 3.99 -4.41 17.37
N ALA A 115 3.27 -5.02 18.31
CA ALA A 115 1.84 -5.30 18.14
C ALA A 115 1.03 -4.02 17.86
N ILE A 116 1.38 -2.91 18.52
CA ILE A 116 0.79 -1.61 18.26
C ILE A 116 1.18 -1.07 16.88
N GLY A 117 2.41 -1.29 16.43
CA GLY A 117 2.87 -0.92 15.11
C GLY A 117 2.12 -1.62 13.99
N ASN A 118 1.81 -2.92 14.14
CA ASN A 118 0.98 -3.63 13.18
C ASN A 118 -0.43 -3.01 13.06
N ARG A 119 -1.04 -2.66 14.19
CA ARG A 119 -2.35 -2.04 14.26
C ARG A 119 -2.35 -0.61 13.73
N ALA A 120 -1.30 0.15 14.04
CA ALA A 120 -1.15 1.56 13.68
C ALA A 120 -0.97 1.81 12.17
N THR A 121 -0.71 0.78 11.34
CA THR A 121 -0.69 0.94 9.87
C THR A 121 -2.02 1.50 9.35
N MET A 122 -3.14 1.06 9.90
CA MET A 122 -4.46 1.54 9.50
C MET A 122 -4.79 2.91 10.12
N TRP A 123 -4.29 3.23 11.30
CA TRP A 123 -4.42 4.56 11.89
C TRP A 123 -3.69 5.61 11.05
N ARG A 124 -2.48 5.27 10.58
CA ARG A 124 -1.74 6.11 9.64
C ARG A 124 -2.53 6.32 8.36
N ASN A 125 -3.08 5.23 7.79
CA ASN A 125 -3.90 5.29 6.59
C ASN A 125 -5.10 6.24 6.76
N TYR A 126 -5.77 6.18 7.90
CA TYR A 126 -6.84 7.10 8.26
C TYR A 126 -6.33 8.54 8.37
N LYS A 127 -5.24 8.78 9.11
CA LYS A 127 -4.65 10.11 9.30
C LYS A 127 -4.25 10.77 7.99
N GLU A 128 -3.64 10.01 7.08
CA GLU A 128 -3.20 10.47 5.75
C GLU A 128 -4.33 10.55 4.73
N GLN A 129 -5.51 10.01 5.04
CA GLN A 129 -6.68 9.94 4.13
C GLN A 129 -6.43 9.10 2.88
N ASN A 130 -5.64 8.05 2.99
CA ASN A 130 -5.50 7.07 1.92
C ASN A 130 -6.81 6.29 1.76
N SER A 131 -7.18 6.02 0.51
CA SER A 131 -8.38 5.22 0.21
C SER A 131 -8.12 3.71 0.19
N GLY A 132 -6.87 3.28 0.33
CA GLY A 132 -6.50 1.87 0.37
C GLY A 132 -5.10 1.62 0.90
N PHE A 133 -4.85 0.35 1.17
CA PHE A 133 -3.55 -0.13 1.65
C PHE A 133 -3.17 -1.41 0.91
N LEU A 134 -1.90 -1.52 0.56
CA LEU A 134 -1.34 -2.70 -0.09
C LEU A 134 -0.23 -3.29 0.77
N TYR A 135 -0.21 -4.62 0.86
CA TYR A 135 0.94 -5.37 1.31
C TYR A 135 1.37 -6.32 0.20
N TRP A 136 2.63 -6.31 -0.15
CA TRP A 136 3.16 -6.90 -1.38
C TRP A 136 2.93 -8.42 -1.50
N VAL A 137 2.96 -9.16 -0.40
CA VAL A 137 2.64 -10.59 -0.34
C VAL A 137 2.31 -11.01 1.10
N VAL A 138 1.46 -12.01 1.27
CA VAL A 138 1.04 -12.49 2.59
C VAL A 138 1.49 -13.93 2.86
N ASN A 139 1.87 -14.68 1.82
CA ASN A 139 2.22 -16.10 1.86
C ASN A 139 3.57 -16.40 1.20
N GLY A 140 4.52 -15.47 1.32
CA GLY A 140 5.83 -15.53 0.69
C GLY A 140 6.82 -16.49 1.34
N PHE A 141 6.36 -17.60 1.88
CA PHE A 141 7.22 -18.62 2.48
C PHE A 141 7.83 -19.55 1.42
N ALA A 142 9.06 -20.00 1.68
CA ALA A 142 9.75 -20.98 0.87
C ALA A 142 10.26 -22.14 1.74
N SER A 143 10.52 -23.29 1.13
CA SER A 143 11.02 -24.48 1.86
C SER A 143 12.36 -24.24 2.53
N VAL A 144 13.22 -23.40 1.93
CA VAL A 144 14.56 -23.08 2.46
C VAL A 144 14.51 -21.94 3.49
N TYR A 145 13.57 -21.00 3.31
CA TYR A 145 13.40 -19.83 4.19
C TYR A 145 11.97 -19.76 4.70
N PRO A 146 11.58 -20.58 5.68
CA PRO A 146 10.18 -20.67 6.09
C PRO A 146 9.62 -19.39 6.74
N LEU A 147 10.50 -18.51 7.24
CA LEU A 147 10.10 -17.26 7.90
C LEU A 147 10.35 -16.00 7.07
N ARG A 148 10.84 -16.15 5.84
CA ARG A 148 11.08 -15.05 4.91
C ARG A 148 11.07 -15.54 3.46
N PRO A 149 10.59 -14.72 2.51
CA PRO A 149 10.60 -15.10 1.09
C PRO A 149 12.01 -15.20 0.51
N ARG A 150 12.92 -14.37 0.99
CA ARG A 150 14.32 -14.28 0.56
C ARG A 150 15.22 -13.94 1.76
N PRO A 151 16.48 -14.36 1.76
CA PRO A 151 17.39 -14.20 2.92
C PRO A 151 17.67 -12.73 3.26
N GLU A 152 17.63 -11.82 2.29
CA GLU A 152 17.88 -10.40 2.48
C GLU A 152 16.70 -9.63 3.10
N LEU A 153 15.52 -10.24 3.14
CA LEU A 153 14.33 -9.62 3.75
C LEU A 153 14.30 -9.86 5.27
N PRO A 154 13.73 -8.95 6.04
CA PRO A 154 13.47 -9.17 7.46
C PRO A 154 12.57 -10.39 7.69
N GLU A 155 12.77 -11.06 8.81
CA GLU A 155 11.87 -12.16 9.18
C GLU A 155 10.43 -11.72 9.26
N GLY A 156 9.55 -12.55 8.71
CA GLY A 156 8.11 -12.29 8.69
C GLY A 156 7.66 -11.26 7.66
N ASP A 157 8.56 -10.54 6.99
CA ASP A 157 8.15 -9.69 5.86
C ASP A 157 7.64 -10.56 4.72
N GLY A 158 6.49 -10.20 4.17
CA GLY A 158 5.81 -11.00 3.16
C GLY A 158 5.13 -12.27 3.69
N ILE A 159 5.11 -12.51 5.00
CA ILE A 159 4.46 -13.71 5.59
C ILE A 159 3.52 -13.29 6.71
N LEU A 160 2.23 -13.25 6.41
CA LEU A 160 1.17 -13.02 7.38
C LEU A 160 0.33 -14.27 7.64
N ILE A 161 0.40 -15.24 6.73
CA ILE A 161 -0.22 -16.57 6.87
C ILE A 161 0.84 -17.64 6.69
N TYR A 162 0.65 -18.79 7.31
CA TYR A 162 1.58 -19.91 7.30
C TYR A 162 0.90 -21.18 6.79
N PRO A 163 1.64 -22.09 6.14
CA PRO A 163 1.11 -23.40 5.78
C PRO A 163 0.87 -24.21 7.05
N GLY A 164 -0.33 -24.78 7.16
CA GLY A 164 -0.72 -25.54 8.36
C GLY A 164 0.11 -26.79 8.58
N GLU A 165 0.66 -27.37 7.52
CA GLU A 165 1.52 -28.57 7.62
C GLU A 165 2.73 -28.33 8.55
N SER A 166 3.25 -27.11 8.58
CA SER A 166 4.33 -26.73 9.51
C SER A 166 3.92 -26.80 10.99
N PHE A 167 2.61 -26.87 11.26
CA PHE A 167 2.01 -26.93 12.60
C PHE A 167 1.15 -28.18 12.82
N GLY A 168 1.32 -29.20 11.99
CA GLY A 168 0.58 -30.46 12.11
C GLY A 168 -0.92 -30.35 11.82
N THR A 169 -1.36 -29.39 11.01
CA THR A 169 -2.75 -29.20 10.61
C THR A 169 -2.86 -29.02 9.08
N ASN A 170 -4.02 -29.33 8.52
CA ASN A 170 -4.34 -29.08 7.12
C ASN A 170 -5.03 -27.71 6.87
N LYS A 171 -5.06 -26.85 7.89
CA LYS A 171 -5.64 -25.50 7.82
C LYS A 171 -4.55 -24.45 7.68
N ILE A 172 -4.87 -23.35 7.02
CA ILE A 172 -4.00 -22.16 7.02
C ILE A 172 -3.95 -21.60 8.44
N CYS A 173 -2.74 -21.24 8.88
CA CYS A 173 -2.50 -20.57 10.16
C CYS A 173 -2.23 -19.09 9.94
N THR A 174 -2.98 -18.23 10.60
CA THR A 174 -2.76 -16.80 10.59
C THR A 174 -1.66 -16.40 11.58
N SER A 175 -0.96 -15.32 11.31
CA SER A 175 -0.01 -14.73 12.27
C SER A 175 -0.72 -13.77 13.22
N VAL A 176 -0.17 -13.56 14.40
CA VAL A 176 -0.62 -12.49 15.32
C VAL A 176 -0.56 -11.12 14.63
N ARG A 177 0.38 -10.91 13.72
CA ARG A 177 0.51 -9.66 12.95
C ARG A 177 -0.70 -9.42 12.04
N LEU A 178 -1.20 -10.45 11.37
CA LEU A 178 -2.41 -10.37 10.56
C LEU A 178 -3.64 -10.04 11.43
N GLU A 179 -3.75 -10.69 12.59
CA GLU A 179 -4.85 -10.43 13.52
C GLU A 179 -4.81 -8.98 14.06
N ARG A 180 -3.62 -8.49 14.41
CA ARG A 180 -3.43 -7.09 14.83
C ARG A 180 -3.70 -6.09 13.71
N TRP A 181 -3.35 -6.44 12.49
CA TRP A 181 -3.67 -5.61 11.33
C TRP A 181 -5.18 -5.57 11.06
N ARG A 182 -5.87 -6.69 11.25
CA ARG A 182 -7.35 -6.74 11.22
C ARG A 182 -7.95 -5.83 12.29
N ASP A 183 -7.47 -5.90 13.55
CA ASP A 183 -7.90 -4.99 14.61
C ASP A 183 -7.72 -3.51 14.19
N GLY A 184 -6.62 -3.20 13.50
CA GLY A 184 -6.37 -1.85 12.96
C GLY A 184 -7.37 -1.45 11.87
N ALA A 185 -7.80 -2.38 11.02
CA ALA A 185 -8.85 -2.11 10.02
C ALA A 185 -10.21 -1.85 10.68
N GLU A 186 -10.53 -2.58 11.74
CA GLU A 186 -11.74 -2.31 12.55
C GLU A 186 -11.66 -0.94 13.24
N ASP A 187 -10.48 -0.54 13.74
CA ASP A 187 -10.26 0.82 14.28
C ASP A 187 -10.49 1.89 13.21
N TYR A 188 -10.02 1.66 11.98
CA TYR A 188 -10.25 2.59 10.87
C TYR A 188 -11.75 2.81 10.65
N ASP A 189 -12.53 1.75 10.60
CA ASP A 189 -13.98 1.85 10.46
C ASP A 189 -14.62 2.61 11.63
N MET A 190 -14.16 2.37 12.86
CA MET A 190 -14.60 3.10 14.04
C MET A 190 -14.25 4.58 13.98
N LEU A 191 -13.04 4.93 13.52
CA LEU A 191 -12.63 6.33 13.31
C LEU A 191 -13.50 7.02 12.27
N VAL A 192 -13.84 6.35 11.17
CA VAL A 192 -14.77 6.87 10.14
C VAL A 192 -16.16 7.11 10.72
N LEU A 193 -16.67 6.20 11.55
CA LEU A 193 -17.98 6.37 12.22
C LEU A 193 -17.94 7.51 13.23
N TYR A 194 -16.85 7.64 13.98
CA TYR A 194 -16.65 8.71 14.96
C TYR A 194 -16.56 10.08 14.26
N GLU A 195 -15.80 10.16 13.17
CA GLU A 195 -15.73 11.36 12.33
C GLU A 195 -17.10 11.81 11.82
N LYS A 196 -17.93 10.87 11.35
CA LYS A 196 -19.30 11.18 10.88
C LYS A 196 -20.18 11.80 12.00
N LYS A 197 -19.94 11.46 13.27
CA LYS A 197 -20.71 11.95 14.40
C LYS A 197 -20.17 13.23 14.99
N LEU A 198 -18.85 13.36 15.13
CA LEU A 198 -18.20 14.40 15.93
C LEU A 198 -17.20 15.25 15.16
N GLY A 199 -17.00 14.93 13.88
CA GLY A 199 -16.08 15.65 12.99
C GLY A 199 -14.66 15.10 13.03
N ARG A 200 -13.91 15.40 11.97
CA ARG A 200 -12.56 14.87 11.75
C ARG A 200 -11.57 15.29 12.84
N SER A 201 -11.62 16.53 13.30
CA SER A 201 -10.72 17.02 14.37
C SER A 201 -10.85 16.18 15.63
N ALA A 202 -12.09 15.84 16.03
CA ALA A 202 -12.33 14.98 17.17
C ALA A 202 -11.80 13.56 16.96
N ALA A 203 -11.96 13.01 15.75
CA ALA A 203 -11.42 11.69 15.43
C ALA A 203 -9.88 11.67 15.45
N LEU A 204 -9.22 12.69 14.88
CA LEU A 204 -7.77 12.80 14.91
C LEU A 204 -7.20 12.94 16.32
N SER A 205 -7.92 13.56 17.24
CA SER A 205 -7.48 13.69 18.65
C SER A 205 -7.35 12.34 19.38
N LEU A 206 -7.99 11.30 18.88
CA LEU A 206 -7.84 9.93 19.42
C LEU A 206 -6.53 9.26 19.03
N LEU A 207 -5.85 9.79 18.02
CA LEU A 207 -4.61 9.23 17.46
C LEU A 207 -3.34 9.97 17.92
N ASN A 208 -3.46 10.95 18.80
CA ASN A 208 -2.36 11.76 19.34
C ASN A 208 -1.92 11.29 20.71
#